data_9b850e0e453955a30681808f9e3d410d
#
_entry.id   9b850e0e453955a30681808f9e3d410d
#
_cell.length_a   1.000
_cell.length_b   1.000
_cell.length_c   1.000
_cell.angle_alpha   90.00
_cell.angle_beta   90.00
_cell.angle_gamma   90.00
#
_symmetry.space_group_name_H-M   'P 1'
#
loop_
_entity.id
_entity.type
_entity.pdbx_description
1 polymer ?
#
loop_
_entity_poly.entity_id
_entity_poly.type
_entity_poly.pdbx_seq_one_letter_code
_entity_poly.pdbx_strand_id
1 'polypeptide(L)'
;MNKTKRILAILGAAGATLVVLPMFAAFEAHVVNVTATIENALSVPVDPIAFGTVFPQEHLNKSLNVSLSRSFLTENRVDDVSYIIRQKPKCAVTTNNGQTLVGPTKTGEVVPNGQGGYEIDCGPDPRQKDSTGQPLPLGSSWGVLPSLCEYISKEPDNRPENDGSLASFHHSFTVGTSTVNWLDTKGHLAKSESDIEDNWTIDLSVPCFGGYCAQDWASFVHGINPQANPDEFTQPILNEHKVFGCDLWVEVTGVSEQTET
;
A
#
# COMPACT_ATOMS: atom_id res chain seq x y z
N MET A 1 55.54 13.84 66.70
CA MET A 1 54.19 13.30 66.47
C MET A 1 54.05 12.06 67.41
N ASN A 2 53.12 12.11 68.34
CA ASN A 2 52.93 11.06 69.36
C ASN A 2 52.55 9.71 68.65
N LYS A 3 53.08 8.60 69.20
CA LYS A 3 52.86 7.24 68.71
C LYS A 3 51.37 6.96 68.55
N THR A 4 50.52 7.48 69.41
CA THR A 4 49.04 7.36 69.30
C THR A 4 48.45 8.03 68.09
N LYS A 5 48.94 9.21 67.63
CA LYS A 5 48.49 9.90 66.44
C LYS A 5 48.89 9.16 65.18
N ARG A 6 50.02 8.45 65.19
CA ARG A 6 50.43 7.60 63.99
C ARG A 6 49.58 6.34 63.86
N ILE A 7 49.19 5.72 65.02
CA ILE A 7 48.31 4.54 64.95
C ILE A 7 46.91 4.93 64.54
N LEU A 8 46.36 6.07 64.95
CA LEU A 8 45.06 6.57 64.49
C LEU A 8 45.05 6.93 62.97
N ALA A 9 46.15 7.50 62.50
CA ALA A 9 46.28 7.82 61.07
C ALA A 9 46.36 6.55 60.19
N ILE A 10 47.04 5.51 60.67
CA ILE A 10 47.13 4.22 59.93
C ILE A 10 45.80 3.47 59.97
N LEU A 11 45.08 3.48 61.10
CA LEU A 11 43.74 2.88 61.21
C LEU A 11 42.72 3.64 60.42
N GLY A 12 42.80 4.97 60.29
CA GLY A 12 41.93 5.78 59.44
C GLY A 12 42.18 5.54 57.97
N ALA A 13 43.43 5.41 57.53
CA ALA A 13 43.79 5.09 56.16
C ALA A 13 43.38 3.68 55.74
N ALA A 14 43.56 2.69 56.67
CA ALA A 14 43.13 1.30 56.39
C ALA A 14 41.58 1.18 56.38
N GLY A 15 40.87 1.93 57.22
CA GLY A 15 39.40 1.98 57.22
C GLY A 15 38.84 2.62 55.93
N ALA A 16 39.46 3.69 55.44
CA ALA A 16 39.04 4.36 54.18
C ALA A 16 39.27 3.49 52.95
N THR A 17 40.37 2.72 52.91
CA THR A 17 40.63 1.77 51.83
C THR A 17 39.68 0.59 51.82
N LEU A 18 39.25 0.10 53.01
CA LEU A 18 38.28 -1.00 53.10
C LEU A 18 36.84 -0.58 52.74
N VAL A 19 36.48 0.68 52.92
CA VAL A 19 35.15 1.20 52.54
C VAL A 19 35.07 1.56 51.05
N VAL A 20 36.20 1.94 50.42
CA VAL A 20 36.23 2.32 48.99
C VAL A 20 36.34 1.10 48.06
N LEU A 21 36.93 0.00 48.52
CA LEU A 21 37.07 -1.22 47.70
C LEU A 21 35.75 -1.86 47.27
N PRO A 22 34.65 -1.88 48.04
CA PRO A 22 33.37 -2.38 47.53
C PRO A 22 32.65 -1.42 46.57
N MET A 23 33.02 -0.13 46.55
CA MET A 23 32.39 0.84 45.62
C MET A 23 32.91 0.73 44.21
N PHE A 24 33.98 -0.01 43.97
CA PHE A 24 34.46 -0.39 42.63
C PHE A 24 34.09 -1.82 42.24
N ALA A 25 33.12 -2.42 42.97
CA ALA A 25 32.54 -3.68 42.54
C ALA A 25 31.81 -3.45 41.17
N ALA A 26 32.53 -3.81 40.18
CA ALA A 26 32.26 -3.79 38.76
C ALA A 26 30.78 -3.65 38.39
N PHE A 27 30.43 -2.53 37.81
CA PHE A 27 29.31 -2.51 36.88
C PHE A 27 29.77 -3.33 35.68
N GLU A 28 29.51 -4.61 35.69
CA GLU A 28 29.74 -5.49 34.57
C GLU A 28 28.61 -5.21 33.54
N ALA A 29 28.89 -4.36 32.56
CA ALA A 29 27.97 -4.09 31.50
C ALA A 29 28.13 -5.19 30.44
N HIS A 30 27.15 -6.06 30.33
CA HIS A 30 27.07 -7.04 29.24
C HIS A 30 26.42 -6.38 28.02
N VAL A 31 27.15 -6.33 26.91
CA VAL A 31 26.63 -5.89 25.65
C VAL A 31 26.16 -7.14 24.88
N VAL A 32 24.86 -7.22 24.65
CA VAL A 32 24.27 -8.24 23.78
C VAL A 32 24.05 -7.61 22.41
N ASN A 33 24.76 -8.13 21.41
CA ASN A 33 24.53 -7.72 20.01
C ASN A 33 23.26 -8.38 19.48
N VAL A 34 22.34 -7.56 19.00
CA VAL A 34 21.11 -8.01 18.33
C VAL A 34 21.15 -7.51 16.90
N THR A 35 21.10 -8.43 15.94
CA THR A 35 21.06 -8.12 14.51
C THR A 35 19.96 -8.94 13.84
N ALA A 36 19.33 -8.37 12.82
CA ALA A 36 18.40 -9.06 11.95
C ALA A 36 18.55 -8.55 10.51
N THR A 37 18.32 -9.44 9.55
CA THR A 37 18.09 -9.06 8.14
C THR A 37 16.60 -9.06 7.91
N ILE A 38 16.09 -7.97 7.33
CA ILE A 38 14.67 -7.81 7.03
C ILE A 38 14.49 -7.96 5.52
N GLU A 39 13.64 -8.91 5.13
CA GLU A 39 13.36 -9.25 3.74
C GLU A 39 11.86 -9.13 3.46
N ASN A 40 11.51 -8.90 2.18
CA ASN A 40 10.10 -8.88 1.79
C ASN A 40 9.55 -10.31 1.75
N ALA A 41 8.33 -10.51 2.22
CA ALA A 41 7.64 -11.79 2.14
C ALA A 41 7.08 -12.06 0.73
N LEU A 42 6.60 -11.02 0.06
CA LEU A 42 6.03 -11.10 -1.29
C LEU A 42 6.96 -10.54 -2.36
N SER A 43 6.80 -11.07 -3.56
CA SER A 43 7.33 -10.55 -4.83
C SER A 43 6.15 -10.11 -5.68
N VAL A 44 6.06 -8.81 -5.96
CA VAL A 44 4.99 -8.20 -6.78
C VAL A 44 5.66 -7.45 -7.92
N PRO A 45 5.25 -7.64 -9.19
CA PRO A 45 5.78 -6.87 -10.30
C PRO A 45 5.44 -5.39 -10.15
N VAL A 46 6.40 -4.54 -10.49
CA VAL A 46 6.26 -3.07 -10.41
C VAL A 46 5.87 -2.45 -11.76
N ASP A 47 5.67 -3.26 -12.79
CA ASP A 47 5.28 -2.77 -14.11
C ASP A 47 3.87 -2.20 -14.08
N PRO A 48 3.63 -1.04 -14.72
CA PRO A 48 2.32 -0.43 -14.72
C PRO A 48 1.31 -1.24 -15.53
N ILE A 49 0.11 -1.41 -14.98
CA ILE A 49 -1.03 -1.97 -15.71
C ILE A 49 -1.62 -0.85 -16.56
N ALA A 50 -1.32 -0.84 -17.86
CA ALA A 50 -1.80 0.17 -18.79
C ALA A 50 -2.84 -0.43 -19.77
N PHE A 51 -4.03 0.15 -19.80
CA PHE A 51 -5.10 -0.23 -20.74
C PHE A 51 -5.07 0.56 -22.05
N GLY A 52 -4.34 1.68 -22.09
CA GLY A 52 -4.25 2.53 -23.28
C GLY A 52 -5.50 3.41 -23.48
N THR A 53 -5.84 3.68 -24.75
CA THR A 53 -7.08 4.38 -25.10
C THR A 53 -8.21 3.37 -25.14
N VAL A 54 -9.29 3.65 -24.41
CA VAL A 54 -10.43 2.76 -24.23
C VAL A 54 -11.74 3.49 -24.54
N PHE A 55 -12.78 2.73 -24.89
CA PHE A 55 -14.09 3.27 -25.24
C PHE A 55 -15.18 2.77 -24.28
N PRO A 56 -16.26 3.54 -24.06
CA PRO A 56 -17.35 3.13 -23.20
C PRO A 56 -17.85 1.69 -23.46
N GLN A 57 -18.13 0.97 -22.38
CA GLN A 57 -18.60 -0.42 -22.39
C GLN A 57 -17.60 -1.46 -22.92
N GLU A 58 -16.33 -1.10 -23.13
CA GLU A 58 -15.28 -2.10 -23.32
C GLU A 58 -14.99 -2.87 -22.05
N HIS A 59 -14.65 -4.15 -22.22
CA HIS A 59 -14.09 -5.05 -21.22
C HIS A 59 -12.65 -5.38 -21.59
N LEU A 60 -11.71 -5.06 -20.72
CA LEU A 60 -10.28 -5.25 -20.96
C LEU A 60 -9.64 -5.87 -19.72
N ASN A 61 -8.90 -6.94 -19.90
CA ASN A 61 -8.24 -7.61 -18.81
C ASN A 61 -6.71 -7.53 -18.90
N LYS A 62 -6.08 -7.54 -17.73
CA LYS A 62 -4.65 -7.65 -17.52
C LYS A 62 -4.41 -8.57 -16.33
N SER A 63 -3.24 -9.15 -16.24
CA SER A 63 -2.84 -9.98 -15.11
C SER A 63 -1.97 -9.19 -14.13
N LEU A 64 -2.12 -9.50 -12.84
CA LEU A 64 -1.23 -9.11 -11.75
C LEU A 64 -0.83 -10.39 -11.02
N ASN A 65 0.46 -10.72 -11.04
CA ASN A 65 0.99 -11.86 -10.29
C ASN A 65 1.48 -11.39 -8.92
N VAL A 66 1.07 -12.08 -7.86
CA VAL A 66 1.59 -11.92 -6.51
C VAL A 66 2.17 -13.25 -6.08
N SER A 67 3.44 -13.32 -5.70
CA SER A 67 4.08 -14.58 -5.34
C SER A 67 4.89 -14.44 -4.05
N LEU A 68 5.16 -15.58 -3.41
CA LEU A 68 6.10 -15.61 -2.30
C LEU A 68 7.50 -15.23 -2.78
N SER A 69 8.20 -14.41 -2.02
CA SER A 69 9.57 -14.05 -2.34
C SER A 69 10.51 -15.24 -2.21
N ARG A 70 11.66 -15.15 -2.89
CA ARG A 70 12.68 -16.19 -2.79
C ARG A 70 13.18 -16.38 -1.36
N SER A 71 13.34 -15.30 -0.62
CA SER A 71 13.77 -15.32 0.79
C SER A 71 12.74 -16.07 1.64
N PHE A 72 11.45 -15.78 1.43
CA PHE A 72 10.36 -16.43 2.14
C PHE A 72 10.28 -17.94 1.82
N LEU A 73 10.42 -18.30 0.55
CA LEU A 73 10.39 -19.70 0.12
C LEU A 73 11.52 -20.56 0.73
N THR A 74 12.69 -19.95 1.01
CA THR A 74 13.84 -20.66 1.58
C THR A 74 13.87 -20.65 3.12
N GLU A 75 13.06 -19.82 3.76
CA GLU A 75 12.98 -19.73 5.23
C GLU A 75 12.05 -20.83 5.78
N ASN A 76 12.56 -21.65 6.70
CA ASN A 76 11.81 -22.81 7.23
C ASN A 76 10.90 -22.46 8.41
N ARG A 77 11.05 -21.28 9.03
CA ARG A 77 10.28 -20.87 10.22
C ARG A 77 8.91 -20.31 9.88
N VAL A 78 8.66 -19.96 8.63
CA VAL A 78 7.42 -19.34 8.16
C VAL A 78 6.76 -20.22 7.11
N ASP A 79 5.44 -20.18 7.03
CA ASP A 79 4.65 -21.00 6.10
C ASP A 79 3.78 -20.18 5.17
N ASP A 80 2.94 -19.31 5.69
CA ASP A 80 1.97 -18.58 4.90
C ASP A 80 2.08 -17.05 5.04
N VAL A 81 1.51 -16.37 4.05
CA VAL A 81 1.38 -14.91 3.99
C VAL A 81 -0.04 -14.56 3.61
N SER A 82 -0.71 -13.81 4.49
CA SER A 82 -1.96 -13.15 4.16
C SER A 82 -1.67 -11.73 3.68
N TYR A 83 -2.36 -11.29 2.63
CA TYR A 83 -2.22 -9.95 2.08
C TYR A 83 -3.56 -9.38 1.61
N ILE A 84 -3.57 -8.10 1.28
CA ILE A 84 -4.71 -7.42 0.66
C ILE A 84 -4.25 -6.65 -0.57
N ILE A 85 -5.15 -6.51 -1.54
CA ILE A 85 -5.02 -5.60 -2.67
C ILE A 85 -5.98 -4.44 -2.44
N ARG A 86 -5.43 -3.28 -2.08
CA ARG A 86 -6.17 -2.05 -1.81
C ARG A 86 -6.09 -1.12 -3.00
N GLN A 87 -7.18 -0.41 -3.28
CA GLN A 87 -7.21 0.63 -4.31
C GLN A 87 -6.95 1.99 -3.68
N LYS A 88 -6.05 2.77 -4.29
CA LYS A 88 -5.74 4.13 -3.85
C LYS A 88 -5.91 5.14 -4.98
N PRO A 89 -6.31 6.38 -4.68
CA PRO A 89 -6.39 7.43 -5.68
C PRO A 89 -5.02 7.72 -6.27
N LYS A 90 -5.02 8.09 -7.55
CA LYS A 90 -3.79 8.43 -8.28
C LYS A 90 -3.70 9.92 -8.55
N CYS A 91 -2.55 10.49 -8.26
CA CYS A 91 -2.21 11.87 -8.53
C CYS A 91 -1.19 11.96 -9.68
N ALA A 92 -1.33 13.00 -10.50
CA ALA A 92 -0.43 13.21 -11.63
C ALA A 92 -0.33 14.70 -12.00
N VAL A 93 0.71 15.03 -12.75
CA VAL A 93 0.81 16.32 -13.42
C VAL A 93 0.31 16.15 -14.86
N THR A 94 -0.69 16.93 -15.23
CA THR A 94 -1.31 16.86 -16.55
C THR A 94 -1.36 18.24 -17.21
N THR A 95 -1.46 18.26 -18.53
CA THR A 95 -1.77 19.44 -19.34
C THR A 95 -3.04 19.22 -20.16
N ASN A 96 -3.44 20.24 -20.94
CA ASN A 96 -4.65 20.16 -21.77
C ASN A 96 -5.90 19.73 -20.98
N ASN A 97 -6.12 20.37 -19.83
CA ASN A 97 -7.27 20.07 -18.97
C ASN A 97 -7.35 18.58 -18.51
N GLY A 98 -6.19 17.97 -18.25
CA GLY A 98 -6.10 16.59 -17.76
C GLY A 98 -5.93 15.52 -18.86
N GLN A 99 -5.87 15.92 -20.14
CA GLN A 99 -5.78 14.97 -21.25
C GLN A 99 -4.39 14.40 -21.48
N THR A 100 -3.34 15.13 -21.10
CA THR A 100 -1.96 14.72 -21.35
C THR A 100 -1.20 14.62 -20.06
N LEU A 101 -0.67 13.43 -19.78
CA LEU A 101 0.23 13.16 -18.66
C LEU A 101 1.64 13.67 -19.02
N VAL A 102 2.19 14.58 -18.23
CA VAL A 102 3.49 15.23 -18.53
C VAL A 102 4.52 15.11 -17.43
N GLY A 103 4.21 14.44 -16.36
CA GLY A 103 5.10 14.33 -15.22
C GLY A 103 4.99 13.00 -14.50
N PRO A 104 5.67 12.90 -13.37
CA PRO A 104 5.56 11.74 -12.52
C PRO A 104 4.12 11.55 -12.05
N THR A 105 3.78 10.32 -11.71
CA THR A 105 2.56 9.98 -10.99
C THR A 105 2.90 9.59 -9.57
N LYS A 106 1.95 9.68 -8.67
CA LYS A 106 2.08 9.21 -7.29
C LYS A 106 0.73 8.79 -6.74
N THR A 107 0.77 7.95 -5.73
CA THR A 107 -0.41 7.58 -4.96
C THR A 107 -0.86 8.75 -4.10
N GLY A 108 -2.14 9.09 -4.16
CA GLY A 108 -2.78 10.03 -3.26
C GLY A 108 -3.25 9.35 -1.98
N GLU A 109 -3.49 10.15 -0.94
CA GLU A 109 -4.02 9.68 0.33
C GLU A 109 -5.36 10.34 0.61
N VAL A 110 -6.30 9.58 1.17
CA VAL A 110 -7.58 10.10 1.61
C VAL A 110 -7.41 10.62 3.04
N VAL A 111 -7.56 11.93 3.21
CA VAL A 111 -7.36 12.62 4.49
C VAL A 111 -8.61 13.39 4.90
N PRO A 112 -8.86 13.62 6.20
CA PRO A 112 -9.95 14.48 6.65
C PRO A 112 -9.75 15.93 6.16
N ASN A 113 -10.78 16.54 5.59
CA ASN A 113 -10.74 17.92 5.05
C ASN A 113 -10.98 19.02 6.10
N GLY A 114 -11.13 18.66 7.39
CA GLY A 114 -11.42 19.59 8.48
C GLY A 114 -12.86 20.14 8.53
N GLN A 115 -13.70 19.77 7.57
CA GLN A 115 -15.12 20.19 7.49
C GLN A 115 -16.10 19.02 7.71
N GLY A 116 -15.60 17.93 8.27
CA GLY A 116 -16.40 16.71 8.51
C GLY A 116 -16.46 15.76 7.30
N GLY A 117 -15.72 16.03 6.23
CA GLY A 117 -15.56 15.19 5.05
C GLY A 117 -14.11 14.77 4.84
N TYR A 118 -13.83 14.25 3.65
CA TYR A 118 -12.52 13.80 3.23
C TYR A 118 -12.10 14.44 1.92
N GLU A 119 -10.80 14.56 1.70
CA GLU A 119 -10.19 15.01 0.45
C GLU A 119 -9.02 14.10 0.08
N ILE A 120 -8.56 14.21 -1.16
CA ILE A 120 -7.38 13.46 -1.62
C ILE A 120 -6.17 14.38 -1.54
N ASP A 121 -5.23 14.05 -0.66
CA ASP A 121 -3.95 14.72 -0.54
C ASP A 121 -2.93 14.09 -1.48
N CYS A 122 -2.43 14.87 -2.43
CA CYS A 122 -1.34 14.51 -3.32
C CYS A 122 0.04 14.89 -2.75
N GLY A 123 0.11 15.44 -1.53
CA GLY A 123 1.34 15.90 -0.90
C GLY A 123 1.92 17.15 -1.56
N PRO A 124 3.17 17.51 -1.22
CA PRO A 124 3.81 18.73 -1.70
C PRO A 124 3.97 18.73 -3.23
N ASP A 125 3.98 19.92 -3.82
CA ASP A 125 4.10 20.12 -5.25
C ASP A 125 5.24 19.29 -5.88
N PRO A 126 5.05 18.81 -7.13
CA PRO A 126 6.04 17.98 -7.80
C PRO A 126 7.37 18.72 -7.97
N ARG A 127 8.45 17.95 -7.98
CA ARG A 127 9.77 18.50 -8.31
C ARG A 127 9.73 19.14 -9.70
N GLN A 128 10.53 20.19 -9.89
CA GLN A 128 10.58 20.97 -11.16
C GLN A 128 11.07 20.17 -12.38
N LYS A 129 11.32 18.88 -12.24
CA LYS A 129 11.75 17.97 -13.33
C LYS A 129 10.92 16.71 -13.32
N ASP A 130 10.59 16.24 -14.52
CA ASP A 130 9.97 14.94 -14.71
C ASP A 130 10.94 13.77 -14.45
N SER A 131 10.46 12.53 -14.61
CA SER A 131 11.26 11.31 -14.44
C SER A 131 12.41 11.18 -15.46
N THR A 132 12.37 11.93 -16.57
CA THR A 132 13.41 11.96 -17.61
C THR A 132 14.42 13.08 -17.39
N GLY A 133 14.23 13.90 -16.34
CA GLY A 133 15.10 15.05 -16.02
C GLY A 133 14.74 16.32 -16.79
N GLN A 134 13.63 16.34 -17.55
CA GLN A 134 13.17 17.53 -18.26
C GLN A 134 12.41 18.46 -17.30
N PRO A 135 12.50 19.79 -17.48
CA PRO A 135 11.74 20.74 -16.69
C PRO A 135 10.23 20.52 -16.88
N LEU A 136 9.48 20.47 -15.78
CA LEU A 136 8.01 20.54 -15.83
C LEU A 136 7.56 21.93 -16.25
N PRO A 137 6.38 22.09 -16.87
CA PRO A 137 5.80 23.39 -17.19
C PRO A 137 5.72 24.27 -15.93
N LEU A 138 5.94 25.58 -16.10
CA LEU A 138 5.83 26.54 -15.00
C LEU A 138 4.45 26.47 -14.35
N GLY A 139 4.42 26.40 -13.02
CA GLY A 139 3.17 26.32 -12.28
C GLY A 139 2.54 24.92 -12.26
N SER A 140 3.29 23.87 -12.63
CA SER A 140 2.82 22.49 -12.51
C SER A 140 2.53 22.17 -11.04
N SER A 141 1.35 21.62 -10.80
CA SER A 141 0.92 21.11 -9.49
C SER A 141 0.35 19.69 -9.64
N TRP A 142 0.27 18.97 -8.53
CA TRP A 142 -0.44 17.71 -8.51
C TRP A 142 -1.92 17.91 -8.76
N GLY A 143 -2.50 17.12 -9.65
CA GLY A 143 -3.92 16.97 -9.84
C GLY A 143 -4.34 15.55 -9.50
N VAL A 144 -5.50 15.40 -8.86
CA VAL A 144 -6.14 14.10 -8.70
C VAL A 144 -6.69 13.69 -10.06
N LEU A 145 -6.31 12.50 -10.53
CA LEU A 145 -6.89 11.95 -11.75
C LEU A 145 -8.34 11.49 -11.48
N PRO A 146 -9.26 11.59 -12.46
CA PRO A 146 -10.53 10.90 -12.37
C PRO A 146 -10.29 9.43 -12.04
N SER A 147 -11.07 8.89 -11.08
CA SER A 147 -10.85 7.54 -10.56
C SER A 147 -11.15 6.48 -11.61
N LEU A 148 -10.23 5.53 -11.75
CA LEU A 148 -10.43 4.28 -12.48
C LEU A 148 -10.75 3.12 -11.53
N CYS A 149 -10.51 3.32 -10.22
CA CYS A 149 -10.61 2.27 -9.22
C CYS A 149 -11.97 1.57 -9.17
N GLU A 150 -13.05 2.33 -9.34
CA GLU A 150 -14.44 1.84 -9.25
C GLU A 150 -14.83 0.93 -10.43
N TYR A 151 -14.04 0.98 -11.51
CA TYR A 151 -14.27 0.28 -12.75
C TYR A 151 -13.36 -0.94 -12.94
N ILE A 152 -12.51 -1.22 -11.95
CA ILE A 152 -11.54 -2.32 -11.97
C ILE A 152 -12.03 -3.45 -11.07
N SER A 153 -12.18 -4.66 -11.65
CA SER A 153 -12.33 -5.89 -10.88
C SER A 153 -11.00 -6.40 -10.34
N LYS A 154 -11.05 -7.27 -9.37
CA LYS A 154 -9.93 -8.08 -8.89
C LYS A 154 -10.43 -9.50 -8.69
N GLU A 155 -10.03 -10.39 -9.57
CA GLU A 155 -10.47 -11.78 -9.59
C GLU A 155 -9.25 -12.70 -9.50
N PRO A 156 -9.19 -13.57 -8.48
CA PRO A 156 -8.10 -14.52 -8.31
C PRO A 156 -8.22 -15.67 -9.32
N ASP A 157 -7.18 -16.45 -9.46
CA ASP A 157 -7.19 -17.67 -10.29
C ASP A 157 -7.92 -18.87 -9.65
N ASN A 158 -8.40 -18.73 -8.42
CA ASN A 158 -9.13 -19.74 -7.64
C ASN A 158 -8.36 -21.05 -7.42
N ARG A 159 -7.06 -20.95 -7.14
CA ARG A 159 -6.20 -22.12 -6.89
C ARG A 159 -5.16 -21.87 -5.78
N PRO A 160 -5.48 -22.22 -4.55
CA PRO A 160 -6.74 -22.71 -3.98
C PRO A 160 -7.84 -21.63 -3.90
N GLU A 161 -9.09 -22.02 -3.63
CA GLU A 161 -10.23 -21.09 -3.45
C GLU A 161 -10.19 -20.45 -2.04
N ASN A 162 -9.14 -19.66 -1.73
CA ASN A 162 -8.93 -19.03 -0.42
C ASN A 162 -8.88 -17.49 -0.52
N ASP A 163 -8.91 -16.94 -1.74
CA ASP A 163 -8.85 -15.53 -2.01
C ASP A 163 -10.24 -14.90 -2.13
N GLY A 164 -10.27 -13.59 -1.92
CA GLY A 164 -11.45 -12.79 -2.17
C GLY A 164 -11.51 -12.29 -3.60
N SER A 165 -12.70 -11.88 -4.05
CA SER A 165 -12.89 -11.21 -5.33
C SER A 165 -13.62 -9.90 -5.16
N LEU A 166 -13.47 -8.99 -6.13
CA LEU A 166 -14.20 -7.73 -6.18
C LEU A 166 -14.55 -7.40 -7.63
N ALA A 167 -15.85 -7.38 -7.94
CA ALA A 167 -16.33 -7.03 -9.26
C ALA A 167 -16.16 -5.53 -9.57
N SER A 168 -16.06 -5.15 -10.83
CA SER A 168 -16.16 -3.75 -11.26
C SER A 168 -17.50 -3.12 -10.87
N PHE A 169 -17.62 -1.81 -10.95
CA PHE A 169 -18.78 -1.03 -10.48
C PHE A 169 -19.01 -1.15 -8.98
N HIS A 170 -17.99 -0.80 -8.23
CA HIS A 170 -18.00 -0.70 -6.77
C HIS A 170 -17.39 0.65 -6.35
N HIS A 171 -17.64 1.09 -5.13
CA HIS A 171 -16.95 2.28 -4.60
C HIS A 171 -15.51 1.94 -4.24
N SER A 172 -14.58 2.84 -4.49
CA SER A 172 -13.16 2.64 -4.17
C SER A 172 -12.88 2.68 -2.66
N PHE A 173 -13.71 3.41 -1.93
CA PHE A 173 -13.72 3.45 -0.46
C PHE A 173 -15.09 3.92 0.04
N THR A 174 -15.40 3.62 1.29
CA THR A 174 -16.60 4.09 1.97
C THR A 174 -16.23 5.03 3.11
N VAL A 175 -17.04 6.08 3.31
CA VAL A 175 -16.89 7.01 4.43
C VAL A 175 -17.99 6.68 5.44
N GLY A 176 -17.61 6.07 6.56
CA GLY A 176 -18.49 5.94 7.73
C GLY A 176 -18.52 7.24 8.52
N THR A 177 -19.19 7.25 9.67
CA THR A 177 -19.35 8.44 10.53
C THR A 177 -18.04 9.07 11.02
N SER A 178 -16.89 8.40 10.87
CA SER A 178 -15.58 8.92 11.28
C SER A 178 -14.39 8.18 10.64
N THR A 179 -14.60 7.23 9.75
CA THR A 179 -13.55 6.36 9.22
C THR A 179 -13.69 6.14 7.73
N VAL A 180 -12.55 6.10 7.03
CA VAL A 180 -12.49 5.60 5.65
C VAL A 180 -12.34 4.08 5.71
N ASN A 181 -13.26 3.36 5.11
CA ASN A 181 -13.18 1.92 4.92
C ASN A 181 -12.82 1.63 3.47
N TRP A 182 -11.69 1.01 3.27
CA TRP A 182 -11.25 0.58 1.95
C TRP A 182 -11.96 -0.71 1.54
N LEU A 183 -12.27 -0.83 0.26
CA LEU A 183 -12.73 -2.08 -0.34
C LEU A 183 -11.51 -2.91 -0.74
N ASP A 184 -10.99 -3.66 0.22
CA ASP A 184 -9.81 -4.48 0.06
C ASP A 184 -10.20 -5.87 -0.46
N THR A 185 -9.38 -6.41 -1.37
CA THR A 185 -9.48 -7.81 -1.78
C THR A 185 -8.38 -8.58 -1.07
N LYS A 186 -8.74 -9.70 -0.46
CA LYS A 186 -7.81 -10.54 0.31
C LYS A 186 -7.17 -11.57 -0.59
N GLY A 187 -5.88 -11.84 -0.36
CA GLY A 187 -5.15 -12.95 -0.91
C GLY A 187 -4.39 -13.72 0.18
N HIS A 188 -4.07 -14.97 -0.10
CA HIS A 188 -3.39 -15.85 0.83
C HIS A 188 -2.52 -16.85 0.09
N LEU A 189 -1.24 -16.94 0.47
CA LEU A 189 -0.26 -17.86 -0.08
C LEU A 189 0.32 -18.73 1.03
N ALA A 190 0.48 -20.04 0.78
CA ALA A 190 0.99 -21.00 1.77
C ALA A 190 1.89 -22.08 1.13
N LYS A 191 3.14 -22.20 1.64
CA LYS A 191 4.10 -23.21 1.13
C LYS A 191 3.62 -24.64 1.37
N SER A 192 3.02 -24.92 2.53
CA SER A 192 2.50 -26.25 2.90
C SER A 192 1.39 -26.71 1.96
N GLU A 193 0.65 -25.78 1.36
CA GLU A 193 -0.44 -26.05 0.42
C GLU A 193 0.04 -26.05 -1.05
N SER A 194 1.34 -25.79 -1.29
CA SER A 194 1.91 -25.59 -2.62
C SER A 194 1.32 -24.38 -3.37
N ASP A 195 0.78 -23.46 -2.60
CA ASP A 195 0.19 -22.20 -3.03
C ASP A 195 1.23 -21.11 -2.86
N ILE A 196 2.01 -20.87 -3.90
CA ILE A 196 3.17 -19.98 -3.85
C ILE A 196 3.04 -18.74 -4.73
N GLU A 197 1.96 -18.66 -5.51
CA GLU A 197 1.65 -17.53 -6.40
C GLU A 197 0.15 -17.44 -6.69
N ASP A 198 -0.37 -16.22 -6.70
CA ASP A 198 -1.72 -15.86 -7.12
C ASP A 198 -1.66 -15.09 -8.43
N ASN A 199 -2.45 -15.52 -9.40
CA ASN A 199 -2.60 -14.84 -10.69
C ASN A 199 -3.94 -14.10 -10.74
N TRP A 200 -3.91 -12.84 -10.37
CA TRP A 200 -5.08 -11.97 -10.39
C TRP A 200 -5.42 -11.51 -11.81
N THR A 201 -6.67 -11.62 -12.18
CA THR A 201 -7.23 -10.92 -13.34
C THR A 201 -7.71 -9.54 -12.90
N ILE A 202 -7.13 -8.51 -13.47
CA ILE A 202 -7.51 -7.11 -13.28
C ILE A 202 -8.30 -6.69 -14.51
N ASP A 203 -9.61 -6.68 -14.39
CA ASP A 203 -10.52 -6.38 -15.51
C ASP A 203 -11.04 -4.95 -15.39
N LEU A 204 -10.96 -4.20 -16.49
CA LEU A 204 -11.49 -2.85 -16.61
C LEU A 204 -12.81 -2.87 -17.37
N SER A 205 -13.87 -2.42 -16.71
CA SER A 205 -15.19 -2.19 -17.29
C SER A 205 -15.37 -0.70 -17.53
N VAL A 206 -15.21 -0.27 -18.78
CA VAL A 206 -15.10 1.15 -19.11
C VAL A 206 -16.44 1.89 -18.91
N PRO A 207 -16.48 2.97 -18.09
CA PRO A 207 -17.70 3.74 -17.89
C PRO A 207 -18.12 4.55 -19.10
N CYS A 208 -19.40 4.90 -19.16
CA CYS A 208 -19.90 5.89 -20.10
C CYS A 208 -19.92 7.29 -19.48
N PHE A 209 -20.12 8.32 -20.32
CA PHE A 209 -20.25 9.71 -19.89
C PHE A 209 -21.70 10.17 -19.89
N GLY A 210 -22.09 10.96 -18.92
CA GLY A 210 -23.45 11.47 -18.76
C GLY A 210 -23.98 12.16 -20.01
N GLY A 211 -25.16 11.74 -20.45
CA GLY A 211 -25.79 12.18 -21.70
C GLY A 211 -25.36 11.40 -22.96
N TYR A 212 -24.38 10.50 -22.87
CA TYR A 212 -23.86 9.71 -23.99
C TYR A 212 -23.82 8.20 -23.70
N CYS A 213 -24.41 7.77 -22.59
CA CYS A 213 -24.53 6.36 -22.29
C CYS A 213 -25.45 5.66 -23.29
N ALA A 214 -25.09 4.47 -23.73
CA ALA A 214 -25.94 3.65 -24.57
C ALA A 214 -27.21 3.23 -23.81
N GLN A 215 -28.27 2.85 -24.53
CA GLN A 215 -29.55 2.48 -23.94
C GLN A 215 -29.49 1.25 -23.02
N ASP A 216 -28.52 0.41 -23.25
CA ASP A 216 -28.26 -0.82 -22.48
C ASP A 216 -27.26 -0.64 -21.34
N TRP A 217 -26.84 0.59 -21.02
CA TRP A 217 -25.89 0.87 -19.95
C TRP A 217 -26.24 0.19 -18.63
N ALA A 218 -27.48 0.27 -18.19
CA ALA A 218 -27.93 -0.38 -16.98
C ALA A 218 -27.78 -1.90 -17.03
N SER A 219 -28.06 -2.51 -18.20
CA SER A 219 -27.89 -3.95 -18.40
C SER A 219 -26.41 -4.36 -18.40
N PHE A 220 -25.54 -3.51 -18.95
CA PHE A 220 -24.09 -3.71 -18.92
C PHE A 220 -23.56 -3.71 -17.50
N VAL A 221 -23.89 -2.70 -16.69
CA VAL A 221 -23.48 -2.62 -15.28
C VAL A 221 -24.00 -3.80 -14.46
N HIS A 222 -25.30 -4.11 -14.58
CA HIS A 222 -25.90 -5.23 -13.83
C HIS A 222 -25.39 -6.61 -14.29
N GLY A 223 -24.94 -6.74 -15.53
CA GLY A 223 -24.31 -7.97 -16.05
C GLY A 223 -22.97 -8.26 -15.34
N ILE A 224 -22.29 -7.23 -14.83
CA ILE A 224 -21.02 -7.33 -14.15
C ILE A 224 -21.19 -7.32 -12.63
N ASN A 225 -21.96 -6.37 -12.13
CA ASN A 225 -22.29 -6.25 -10.72
C ASN A 225 -23.79 -6.02 -10.52
N PRO A 226 -24.57 -7.06 -10.25
CA PRO A 226 -26.03 -6.95 -10.09
C PRO A 226 -26.48 -6.05 -8.94
N GLN A 227 -25.59 -5.74 -7.99
CA GLN A 227 -25.89 -4.89 -6.84
C GLN A 227 -25.55 -3.42 -7.08
N ALA A 228 -24.85 -3.10 -8.17
CA ALA A 228 -24.45 -1.73 -8.48
C ALA A 228 -25.64 -0.90 -8.98
N ASN A 229 -25.68 0.38 -8.56
CA ASN A 229 -26.59 1.35 -9.15
C ASN A 229 -25.93 1.99 -10.39
N PRO A 230 -26.42 1.75 -11.61
CA PRO A 230 -25.77 2.23 -12.85
C PRO A 230 -25.55 3.74 -12.91
N ASP A 231 -26.45 4.52 -12.27
CA ASP A 231 -26.38 5.99 -12.29
C ASP A 231 -25.16 6.52 -11.50
N GLU A 232 -24.72 5.79 -10.49
CA GLU A 232 -23.56 6.16 -9.66
C GLU A 232 -22.23 5.99 -10.39
N PHE A 233 -22.20 5.15 -11.43
CA PHE A 233 -20.99 4.81 -12.17
C PHE A 233 -20.91 5.51 -13.55
N THR A 234 -21.79 6.48 -13.80
CA THR A 234 -21.72 7.33 -14.98
C THR A 234 -20.74 8.48 -14.74
N GLN A 235 -19.74 8.64 -15.62
CA GLN A 235 -18.76 9.71 -15.50
C GLN A 235 -19.31 11.08 -15.93
N PRO A 236 -18.92 12.16 -15.26
CA PRO A 236 -19.21 13.51 -15.74
C PRO A 236 -18.59 13.76 -17.12
N ILE A 237 -19.32 14.41 -18.03
CA ILE A 237 -18.84 14.74 -19.39
C ILE A 237 -17.54 15.55 -19.37
N LEU A 238 -17.26 16.31 -18.31
CA LEU A 238 -16.03 17.06 -18.14
C LEU A 238 -14.78 16.16 -18.00
N ASN A 239 -14.96 14.87 -17.76
CA ASN A 239 -13.90 13.88 -17.68
C ASN A 239 -13.62 13.18 -19.02
N GLU A 240 -14.41 13.45 -20.05
CA GLU A 240 -14.15 12.96 -21.40
C GLU A 240 -12.75 13.37 -21.88
N HIS A 241 -12.05 12.47 -22.51
CA HIS A 241 -10.67 12.60 -22.99
C HIS A 241 -9.61 12.82 -21.90
N LYS A 242 -9.95 12.78 -20.60
CA LYS A 242 -8.95 12.86 -19.53
C LYS A 242 -8.24 11.52 -19.32
N VAL A 243 -7.05 11.62 -18.73
CA VAL A 243 -6.35 10.45 -18.20
C VAL A 243 -7.00 10.07 -16.87
N PHE A 244 -7.40 8.82 -16.76
CA PHE A 244 -7.90 8.22 -15.53
C PHE A 244 -6.81 7.46 -14.81
N GLY A 245 -6.95 7.27 -13.49
CA GLY A 245 -5.94 6.57 -12.71
C GLY A 245 -6.47 5.85 -11.47
N CYS A 246 -5.78 4.78 -11.15
CA CYS A 246 -5.93 4.01 -9.91
C CYS A 246 -4.58 3.38 -9.57
N ASP A 247 -4.24 3.31 -8.29
CA ASP A 247 -3.09 2.56 -7.82
C ASP A 247 -3.57 1.33 -7.04
N LEU A 248 -3.07 0.16 -7.41
CA LEU A 248 -3.25 -1.07 -6.65
C LEU A 248 -2.10 -1.21 -5.65
N TRP A 249 -2.45 -1.28 -4.38
CA TRP A 249 -1.52 -1.37 -3.26
C TRP A 249 -1.60 -2.76 -2.64
N VAL A 250 -0.56 -3.56 -2.84
CA VAL A 250 -0.45 -4.89 -2.23
C VAL A 250 0.24 -4.75 -0.87
N GLU A 251 -0.45 -5.17 0.19
CA GLU A 251 -0.02 -4.99 1.58
C GLU A 251 -0.11 -6.32 2.33
N VAL A 252 1.02 -6.75 2.93
CA VAL A 252 1.04 -7.93 3.80
C VAL A 252 0.31 -7.61 5.10
N THR A 253 -0.67 -8.44 5.46
CA THR A 253 -1.47 -8.29 6.67
C THR A 253 -1.11 -9.31 7.75
N GLY A 254 -0.46 -10.40 7.38
CA GLY A 254 -0.02 -11.43 8.32
C GLY A 254 1.01 -12.36 7.71
N VAL A 255 1.87 -12.88 8.57
CA VAL A 255 2.82 -13.95 8.28
C VAL A 255 2.73 -14.95 9.42
N SER A 256 2.50 -16.23 9.11
CA SER A 256 2.47 -17.28 10.12
C SER A 256 3.79 -18.02 10.22
N GLU A 257 4.06 -18.55 11.41
CA GLU A 257 5.18 -19.46 11.67
C GLU A 257 4.75 -20.89 11.41
N GLN A 258 5.65 -21.72 10.85
CA GLN A 258 5.45 -23.15 10.83
C GLN A 258 5.38 -23.66 12.27
N THR A 259 4.26 -24.27 12.64
CA THR A 259 4.19 -25.06 13.88
C THR A 259 5.12 -26.27 13.73
N GLU A 260 6.22 -26.28 14.48
CA GLU A 260 7.05 -27.48 14.60
C GLU A 260 6.16 -28.66 15.05
N THR A 261 5.99 -29.62 14.16
CA THR A 261 5.27 -30.88 14.44
C THR A 261 6.26 -31.93 14.96
#